data_cbe18e99edd26472589bc5441536efc3
#
_entry.id   cbe18e99edd26472589bc5441536efc3
#
_cell.length_a   1.000
_cell.length_b   1.000
_cell.length_c   1.000
_cell.angle_alpha   90.00
_cell.angle_beta   90.00
_cell.angle_gamma   90.00
#
_symmetry.space_group_name_H-M   'P 1'
#
loop_
_entity.id
_entity.type
_entity.pdbx_description
1 polymer ?
#
loop_
_entity_poly.entity_id
_entity_poly.type
_entity_poly.pdbx_seq_one_letter_code
_entity_poly.pdbx_strand_id
1 'polypeptide(L)'
;MSPLSLNPANTGAFLGTVRVGGIYRGQWWAVGDRGYNTPGGYVDAPIIRGFRDQDWVGVGAYILQDRSGSIRFTTRSNGLSGAYHLGLDKKGESVLTLGVQIGSITRSLRSRDVLLGSNFNTDSGIIDDFNAGDDNAIGGGGSTGGGGGNMNMNDNDVSNSYLDIRGGLLFKQKIDDFDNFEAGVAFGHINVPDYTFGGGIGNPGMGNNNVQDSDRQPMLITTHARYEWALNEKWSAAPTVMWQTMRGANEINLQAWAGYDLKPEEKIKIHMGLGYRVGDAAKILAGLDYKDLRVAAAFDLNVSQYRTATDFQGAFEIAAFYIFKIYKEPEIKPAILCPKF
;
A
#
# COMPACT_ATOMS: atom_id res chain seq x y z
N MET A 1 6.21 0.23 2.30
CA MET A 1 4.91 0.59 1.64
C MET A 1 5.17 0.85 0.17
N SER A 2 4.30 0.38 -0.75
CA SER A 2 4.49 0.63 -2.19
C SER A 2 4.20 2.10 -2.53
N PRO A 3 4.82 2.68 -3.56
CA PRO A 3 4.58 4.07 -3.95
C PRO A 3 3.10 4.36 -4.24
N LEU A 4 2.40 3.45 -4.94
CA LEU A 4 1.00 3.61 -5.29
C LEU A 4 0.07 3.50 -4.08
N SER A 5 0.43 2.67 -3.08
CA SER A 5 -0.33 2.55 -1.83
C SER A 5 -0.12 3.75 -0.91
N LEU A 6 1.04 4.40 -0.98
CA LEU A 6 1.33 5.58 -0.19
C LEU A 6 0.53 6.79 -0.69
N ASN A 7 0.58 7.03 -2.00
CA ASN A 7 -0.07 8.18 -2.63
C ASN A 7 -0.32 7.87 -4.12
N PRO A 8 -1.58 7.92 -4.60
CA PRO A 8 -1.88 7.71 -6.03
C PRO A 8 -1.10 8.63 -6.98
N ALA A 9 -0.71 9.82 -6.52
CA ALA A 9 0.09 10.77 -7.30
C ALA A 9 1.52 10.27 -7.59
N ASN A 10 1.97 9.16 -6.99
CA ASN A 10 3.24 8.52 -7.35
C ASN A 10 3.18 7.67 -8.63
N THR A 11 2.00 7.49 -9.21
CA THR A 11 1.80 6.68 -10.41
C THR A 11 2.49 7.30 -11.62
N GLY A 12 3.46 6.60 -12.21
CA GLY A 12 4.24 7.12 -13.34
C GLY A 12 5.23 8.25 -12.99
N ALA A 13 5.48 8.50 -11.70
CA ALA A 13 6.35 9.58 -11.20
C ALA A 13 7.83 9.16 -11.18
N PHE A 14 8.33 8.59 -12.28
CA PHE A 14 9.71 8.12 -12.43
C PHE A 14 10.23 8.29 -13.86
N LEU A 15 11.55 8.22 -14.01
CA LEU A 15 12.21 8.25 -15.32
C LEU A 15 12.39 6.83 -15.86
N GLY A 16 11.64 6.47 -16.87
CA GLY A 16 11.67 5.14 -17.49
C GLY A 16 10.42 4.85 -18.31
N THR A 17 10.26 3.61 -18.74
CA THR A 17 9.11 3.18 -19.54
C THR A 17 8.05 2.49 -18.67
N VAL A 18 8.47 1.52 -17.86
CA VAL A 18 7.58 0.76 -16.96
C VAL A 18 8.33 0.48 -15.67
N ARG A 19 7.67 0.64 -14.54
CA ARG A 19 8.16 0.21 -13.23
C ARG A 19 7.32 -0.96 -12.74
N VAL A 20 7.99 -2.03 -12.33
CA VAL A 20 7.35 -3.19 -11.68
C VAL A 20 7.97 -3.34 -10.30
N GLY A 21 7.16 -3.50 -9.29
CA GLY A 21 7.66 -3.65 -7.93
C GLY A 21 6.81 -4.56 -7.08
N GLY A 22 7.42 -5.02 -5.99
CA GLY A 22 6.78 -5.85 -4.98
C GLY A 22 7.22 -5.49 -3.58
N ILE A 23 6.40 -5.89 -2.63
CA ILE A 23 6.62 -5.72 -1.20
C ILE A 23 6.17 -6.98 -0.47
N TYR A 24 6.91 -7.34 0.54
CA TYR A 24 6.49 -8.35 1.51
C TYR A 24 6.77 -7.83 2.91
N ARG A 25 5.78 -7.89 3.80
CA ARG A 25 5.90 -7.56 5.21
C ARG A 25 5.42 -8.75 6.05
N GLY A 26 6.28 -9.22 6.95
CA GLY A 26 5.93 -10.14 8.02
C GLY A 26 5.95 -9.41 9.36
N GLN A 27 4.96 -9.64 10.23
CA GLN A 27 4.89 -8.98 11.53
C GLN A 27 4.43 -9.95 12.61
N TRP A 28 5.00 -9.81 13.81
CA TRP A 28 4.61 -10.53 15.04
C TRP A 28 4.58 -12.05 14.90
N TRP A 29 5.54 -12.63 14.19
CA TRP A 29 5.63 -14.10 14.03
C TRP A 29 5.99 -14.84 15.35
N ALA A 30 6.43 -14.11 16.37
CA ALA A 30 6.66 -14.66 17.73
C ALA A 30 5.38 -14.71 18.58
N VAL A 31 4.26 -14.12 18.11
CA VAL A 31 3.00 -14.05 18.85
C VAL A 31 1.98 -14.99 18.24
N GLY A 32 1.72 -16.11 18.91
CA GLY A 32 0.75 -17.13 18.44
C GLY A 32 1.26 -17.96 17.27
N ASP A 33 0.43 -18.87 16.78
CA ASP A 33 0.81 -19.85 15.74
C ASP A 33 1.04 -19.23 14.35
N ARG A 34 0.56 -18.00 14.11
CA ARG A 34 0.60 -17.35 12.79
C ARG A 34 0.65 -15.84 12.94
N GLY A 35 1.77 -15.28 12.53
CA GLY A 35 1.95 -13.83 12.45
C GLY A 35 1.12 -13.18 11.33
N TYR A 36 1.29 -11.87 11.17
CA TYR A 36 0.70 -11.09 10.07
C TYR A 36 1.61 -11.15 8.87
N ASN A 37 1.06 -11.28 7.68
CA ASN A 37 1.83 -11.20 6.45
C ASN A 37 1.10 -10.42 5.35
N THR A 38 1.85 -9.54 4.69
CA THR A 38 1.33 -8.58 3.71
C THR A 38 2.18 -8.61 2.43
N PRO A 39 1.97 -9.59 1.53
CA PRO A 39 2.50 -9.52 0.18
C PRO A 39 1.75 -8.49 -0.67
N GLY A 40 2.47 -7.81 -1.56
CA GLY A 40 1.89 -6.88 -2.51
C GLY A 40 2.75 -6.70 -3.74
N GLY A 41 2.12 -6.27 -4.83
CA GLY A 41 2.78 -5.97 -6.09
C GLY A 41 2.13 -4.79 -6.80
N TYR A 42 2.88 -4.15 -7.67
CA TYR A 42 2.38 -3.05 -8.46
C TYR A 42 3.14 -2.94 -9.78
N VAL A 43 2.49 -2.32 -10.74
CA VAL A 43 3.08 -1.92 -12.02
C VAL A 43 2.55 -0.54 -12.38
N ASP A 44 3.42 0.32 -12.89
CA ASP A 44 3.03 1.63 -13.39
C ASP A 44 3.92 2.12 -14.51
N ALA A 45 3.39 3.04 -15.30
CA ALA A 45 4.08 3.59 -16.46
C ALA A 45 3.65 5.03 -16.74
N PRO A 46 4.56 5.92 -17.14
CA PRO A 46 4.25 7.18 -17.80
C PRO A 46 3.86 6.88 -19.25
N ILE A 47 2.58 7.04 -19.61
CA ILE A 47 2.06 6.60 -20.93
C ILE A 47 1.96 7.70 -21.96
N ILE A 48 1.65 8.91 -21.55
CA ILE A 48 1.41 10.04 -22.45
C ILE A 48 2.31 11.18 -22.00
N ARG A 49 3.11 11.70 -22.93
CA ARG A 49 3.93 12.89 -22.73
C ARG A 49 3.59 13.89 -23.81
N GLY A 50 3.68 15.18 -23.52
CA GLY A 50 3.62 16.22 -24.55
C GLY A 50 2.24 16.86 -24.77
N PHE A 51 1.32 16.85 -23.81
CA PHE A 51 0.21 17.84 -23.84
C PHE A 51 0.75 19.26 -23.70
N ARG A 52 1.72 19.41 -22.83
CA ARG A 52 2.64 20.55 -22.72
C ARG A 52 4.03 19.95 -22.61
N ASP A 53 5.06 20.73 -22.90
CA ASP A 53 6.44 20.23 -23.04
C ASP A 53 6.94 19.43 -21.81
N GLN A 54 6.41 19.75 -20.62
CA GLN A 54 6.88 19.16 -19.34
C GLN A 54 5.80 18.32 -18.64
N ASP A 55 4.64 18.14 -19.23
CA ASP A 55 3.54 17.39 -18.62
C ASP A 55 3.51 15.93 -19.08
N TRP A 56 3.05 15.05 -18.22
CA TRP A 56 2.81 13.66 -18.58
C TRP A 56 1.68 13.03 -17.77
N VAL A 57 1.17 11.91 -18.25
CA VAL A 57 0.16 11.08 -17.58
C VAL A 57 0.79 9.75 -17.19
N GLY A 58 0.59 9.34 -15.95
CA GLY A 58 0.93 8.01 -15.45
C GLY A 58 -0.30 7.14 -15.27
N VAL A 59 -0.16 5.85 -15.53
CA VAL A 59 -1.16 4.82 -15.18
C VAL A 59 -0.51 3.69 -14.43
N GLY A 60 -1.27 3.00 -13.60
CA GLY A 60 -0.74 1.89 -12.82
C GLY A 60 -1.83 0.97 -12.29
N ALA A 61 -1.40 -0.17 -11.80
CA ALA A 61 -2.23 -1.14 -11.11
C ALA A 61 -1.49 -1.69 -9.90
N TYR A 62 -2.23 -2.06 -8.88
CA TYR A 62 -1.66 -2.67 -7.68
C TYR A 62 -2.55 -3.79 -7.15
N ILE A 63 -1.91 -4.68 -6.42
CA ILE A 63 -2.55 -5.71 -5.59
C ILE A 63 -1.81 -5.77 -4.26
N LEU A 64 -2.57 -5.81 -3.18
CA LEU A 64 -2.06 -5.97 -1.82
C LEU A 64 -2.96 -6.96 -1.09
N GLN A 65 -2.37 -7.89 -0.37
CA GLN A 65 -3.11 -8.80 0.48
C GLN A 65 -2.53 -8.71 1.89
N ASP A 66 -3.38 -8.50 2.86
CA ASP A 66 -3.01 -8.57 4.28
C ASP A 66 -3.72 -9.74 4.93
N ARG A 67 -2.97 -10.57 5.66
CA ARG A 67 -3.51 -11.67 6.47
C ARG A 67 -3.14 -11.43 7.91
N SER A 68 -4.15 -11.37 8.76
CA SER A 68 -4.02 -10.98 10.16
C SER A 68 -4.34 -12.12 11.10
N GLY A 69 -3.38 -12.47 11.94
CA GLY A 69 -3.55 -13.33 13.10
C GLY A 69 -3.95 -14.78 12.84
N SER A 70 -4.28 -15.48 13.93
CA SER A 70 -4.65 -16.91 13.94
C SER A 70 -5.94 -17.20 13.19
N ILE A 71 -6.91 -16.30 13.23
CA ILE A 71 -8.20 -16.41 12.52
C ILE A 71 -8.09 -16.15 11.02
N ARG A 72 -6.90 -15.86 10.49
CA ARG A 72 -6.63 -15.58 9.07
C ARG A 72 -7.56 -14.53 8.45
N PHE A 73 -7.91 -13.50 9.22
CA PHE A 73 -8.63 -12.38 8.65
C PHE A 73 -7.83 -11.82 7.47
N THR A 74 -8.42 -11.90 6.29
CA THR A 74 -7.74 -11.56 5.04
C THR A 74 -8.36 -10.31 4.43
N THR A 75 -7.55 -9.28 4.21
CA THR A 75 -7.93 -8.08 3.45
C THR A 75 -7.17 -8.10 2.12
N ARG A 76 -7.89 -8.13 1.01
CA ARG A 76 -7.31 -7.98 -0.34
C ARG A 76 -7.72 -6.64 -0.91
N SER A 77 -6.75 -5.87 -1.37
CA SER A 77 -6.95 -4.58 -2.01
C SER A 77 -6.31 -4.64 -3.40
N ASN A 78 -7.06 -4.31 -4.41
CA ASN A 78 -6.55 -4.20 -5.78
C ASN A 78 -7.19 -3.00 -6.46
N GLY A 79 -6.50 -2.41 -7.43
CA GLY A 79 -7.03 -1.25 -8.11
C GLY A 79 -6.15 -0.72 -9.22
N LEU A 80 -6.74 0.24 -9.94
CA LEU A 80 -6.10 1.00 -10.98
C LEU A 80 -5.86 2.42 -10.49
N SER A 81 -4.75 3.00 -10.91
CA SER A 81 -4.40 4.39 -10.60
C SER A 81 -4.03 5.17 -11.85
N GLY A 82 -4.37 6.46 -11.84
CA GLY A 82 -3.98 7.42 -12.83
C GLY A 82 -3.47 8.69 -12.17
N ALA A 83 -2.45 9.32 -12.76
CA ALA A 83 -1.92 10.57 -12.27
C ALA A 83 -1.58 11.52 -13.42
N TYR A 84 -1.88 12.81 -13.22
CA TYR A 84 -1.47 13.88 -14.11
C TYR A 84 -0.35 14.68 -13.47
N HIS A 85 0.77 14.75 -14.15
CA HIS A 85 1.97 15.44 -13.71
C HIS A 85 2.10 16.75 -14.47
N LEU A 86 1.96 17.84 -13.75
CA LEU A 86 2.02 19.21 -14.26
C LEU A 86 3.42 19.78 -14.01
N GLY A 87 4.19 20.02 -15.05
CA GLY A 87 5.44 20.77 -14.98
C GLY A 87 5.15 22.24 -14.68
N LEU A 88 5.67 22.78 -13.58
CA LEU A 88 5.44 24.16 -13.16
C LEU A 88 6.46 25.13 -13.77
N ASP A 89 7.58 24.60 -14.21
CA ASP A 89 8.66 25.38 -14.83
C ASP A 89 9.09 24.78 -16.17
N LYS A 90 9.83 25.57 -16.97
CA LYS A 90 10.30 25.18 -18.31
C LYS A 90 11.40 24.12 -18.28
N LYS A 91 12.05 23.91 -17.12
CA LYS A 91 13.15 22.94 -16.98
C LYS A 91 12.63 21.57 -16.50
N GLY A 92 11.37 21.49 -16.02
CA GLY A 92 10.80 20.29 -15.43
C GLY A 92 11.38 19.96 -14.04
N GLU A 93 11.93 20.97 -13.35
CA GLU A 93 12.51 20.84 -12.02
C GLU A 93 11.45 20.86 -10.93
N SER A 94 10.32 21.50 -11.20
CA SER A 94 9.17 21.60 -10.29
C SER A 94 7.95 20.92 -10.91
N VAL A 95 7.40 19.93 -10.22
CA VAL A 95 6.26 19.14 -10.70
C VAL A 95 5.20 19.04 -9.63
N LEU A 96 3.98 19.42 -9.98
CA LEU A 96 2.79 19.18 -9.16
C LEU A 96 1.98 18.04 -9.79
N THR A 97 1.62 17.07 -8.99
CA THR A 97 0.89 15.89 -9.48
C THR A 97 -0.44 15.75 -8.77
N LEU A 98 -1.48 15.47 -9.54
CA LEU A 98 -2.78 15.02 -9.05
C LEU A 98 -2.95 13.54 -9.42
N GLY A 99 -3.24 12.70 -8.42
CA GLY A 99 -3.46 11.27 -8.60
C GLY A 99 -4.83 10.82 -8.13
N VAL A 100 -5.41 9.86 -8.82
CA VAL A 100 -6.68 9.19 -8.45
C VAL A 100 -6.49 7.68 -8.56
N GLN A 101 -7.11 6.95 -7.65
CA GLN A 101 -7.07 5.49 -7.63
C GLN A 101 -8.47 4.96 -7.33
N ILE A 102 -8.89 3.95 -8.09
CA ILE A 102 -10.16 3.27 -7.93
C ILE A 102 -9.88 1.78 -7.82
N GLY A 103 -10.43 1.15 -6.81
CA GLY A 103 -10.15 -0.25 -6.54
C GLY A 103 -11.26 -0.94 -5.77
N SER A 104 -11.05 -2.21 -5.50
CA SER A 104 -11.90 -3.03 -4.66
C SER A 104 -11.11 -3.50 -3.44
N ILE A 105 -11.74 -3.45 -2.28
CA ILE A 105 -11.26 -4.06 -1.06
C ILE A 105 -12.19 -5.20 -0.69
N THR A 106 -11.65 -6.41 -0.61
CA THR A 106 -12.36 -7.62 -0.16
C THR A 106 -11.82 -8.01 1.20
N ARG A 107 -12.70 -8.13 2.17
CA ARG A 107 -12.39 -8.67 3.51
C ARG A 107 -13.02 -10.04 3.62
N SER A 108 -12.26 -11.02 4.09
CA SER A 108 -12.77 -12.39 4.29
C SER A 108 -12.28 -12.95 5.62
N LEU A 109 -13.15 -13.74 6.20
CA LEU A 109 -12.92 -14.45 7.44
C LEU A 109 -13.33 -15.91 7.24
N ARG A 110 -12.49 -16.85 7.64
CA ARG A 110 -12.83 -18.27 7.64
C ARG A 110 -13.56 -18.61 8.94
N SER A 111 -14.80 -19.03 8.85
CA SER A 111 -15.62 -19.36 10.01
C SER A 111 -15.00 -20.47 10.88
N ARG A 112 -14.41 -21.48 10.27
CA ARG A 112 -13.74 -22.58 10.97
C ARG A 112 -12.49 -22.18 11.78
N ASP A 113 -11.89 -21.03 11.50
CA ASP A 113 -10.71 -20.52 12.21
C ASP A 113 -11.13 -19.61 13.41
N VAL A 114 -12.44 -19.37 13.58
CA VAL A 114 -12.99 -18.54 14.66
C VAL A 114 -13.43 -19.44 15.81
N LEU A 115 -12.63 -19.47 16.87
CA LEU A 115 -12.99 -20.11 18.13
C LEU A 115 -13.72 -19.11 19.01
N LEU A 116 -15.03 -19.27 19.14
CA LEU A 116 -15.85 -18.51 20.09
C LEU A 116 -15.93 -19.26 21.42
N GLY A 117 -15.96 -18.55 22.52
CA GLY A 117 -16.12 -19.14 23.86
C GLY A 117 -17.40 -20.00 23.98
N SER A 118 -18.42 -19.72 23.16
CA SER A 118 -19.65 -20.51 23.05
C SER A 118 -19.45 -21.89 22.43
N ASN A 119 -18.34 -22.10 21.70
CA ASN A 119 -18.01 -23.39 21.05
C ASN A 119 -17.15 -24.28 21.95
N PHE A 120 -16.76 -23.80 23.14
CA PHE A 120 -16.01 -24.58 24.10
C PHE A 120 -16.98 -25.27 25.05
N ASN A 121 -17.09 -26.59 24.91
CA ASN A 121 -17.88 -27.41 25.83
C ASN A 121 -17.06 -27.63 27.10
N THR A 122 -17.46 -26.97 28.19
CA THR A 122 -16.78 -27.04 29.49
C THR A 122 -16.84 -28.43 30.12
N ASP A 123 -17.84 -29.24 29.78
CA ASP A 123 -18.06 -30.56 30.36
C ASP A 123 -17.20 -31.65 29.70
N SER A 124 -16.93 -31.53 28.42
CA SER A 124 -16.12 -32.48 27.66
C SER A 124 -14.68 -32.01 27.41
N GLY A 125 -14.38 -30.73 27.58
CA GLY A 125 -13.10 -30.13 27.22
C GLY A 125 -12.82 -30.13 25.72
N ILE A 126 -13.84 -30.43 24.90
CA ILE A 126 -13.76 -30.52 23.43
C ILE A 126 -14.32 -29.24 22.85
N ILE A 127 -13.71 -28.78 21.77
CA ILE A 127 -14.22 -27.69 20.94
C ILE A 127 -15.25 -28.33 20.01
N ASP A 128 -16.52 -28.08 20.26
CA ASP A 128 -17.58 -28.49 19.35
C ASP A 128 -17.39 -27.79 18.00
N ASP A 129 -17.43 -28.57 16.91
CA ASP A 129 -17.43 -28.00 15.57
C ASP A 129 -18.48 -26.91 15.46
N PHE A 130 -18.09 -25.78 14.89
CA PHE A 130 -18.98 -24.65 14.65
C PHE A 130 -20.23 -25.13 13.92
N ASN A 131 -21.30 -25.34 14.65
CA ASN A 131 -22.56 -25.75 14.06
C ASN A 131 -23.18 -24.52 13.39
N ALA A 132 -23.22 -24.51 12.08
CA ALA A 132 -23.74 -23.41 11.23
C ALA A 132 -25.23 -23.05 11.51
N GLY A 133 -25.81 -23.63 12.55
CA GLY A 133 -27.15 -23.34 13.03
C GLY A 133 -27.24 -22.25 14.14
N ASP A 134 -26.10 -21.79 14.64
CA ASP A 134 -26.09 -20.72 15.66
C ASP A 134 -25.84 -19.36 15.00
N ASP A 135 -26.78 -18.96 14.12
CA ASP A 135 -26.77 -17.70 13.36
C ASP A 135 -26.75 -16.44 14.23
N ASN A 136 -26.80 -16.57 15.57
CA ASN A 136 -26.79 -15.48 16.52
C ASN A 136 -25.38 -15.07 16.99
N ALA A 137 -24.33 -15.85 16.67
CA ALA A 137 -23.02 -15.60 17.23
C ALA A 137 -22.20 -14.55 16.42
N ILE A 138 -22.54 -14.38 15.14
CA ILE A 138 -21.87 -13.38 14.27
C ILE A 138 -22.93 -12.60 13.49
N GLY A 139 -23.54 -11.60 14.11
CA GLY A 139 -24.48 -10.67 13.48
C GLY A 139 -25.94 -11.09 13.67
N GLY A 140 -26.48 -10.75 14.82
CA GLY A 140 -27.87 -10.98 15.20
C GLY A 140 -28.90 -10.50 14.18
N GLY A 141 -29.69 -11.42 13.68
CA GLY A 141 -30.82 -11.13 12.82
C GLY A 141 -31.58 -12.39 12.48
N GLY A 142 -32.41 -12.85 13.42
CA GLY A 142 -33.32 -13.96 13.17
C GLY A 142 -34.26 -13.68 12.01
N SER A 143 -34.40 -14.59 11.07
CA SER A 143 -35.53 -14.67 10.18
C SER A 143 -35.84 -16.13 9.88
N THR A 144 -36.92 -16.61 10.50
CA THR A 144 -37.69 -17.78 10.08
C THR A 144 -38.37 -17.49 8.75
N GLY A 145 -37.95 -18.15 7.67
CA GLY A 145 -38.65 -18.05 6.38
C GLY A 145 -38.01 -18.91 5.31
N GLY A 146 -38.66 -20.03 5.01
CA GLY A 146 -38.18 -21.07 4.08
C GLY A 146 -37.93 -20.60 2.67
N GLY A 147 -36.90 -21.15 2.08
CA GLY A 147 -36.55 -21.01 0.68
C GLY A 147 -35.31 -21.87 0.40
N GLY A 148 -35.53 -23.11 -0.10
CA GLY A 148 -34.46 -24.06 -0.37
C GLY A 148 -33.47 -23.56 -1.42
N GLY A 149 -32.33 -23.17 -1.00
CA GLY A 149 -31.12 -23.02 -1.76
C GLY A 149 -30.09 -23.96 -1.18
N ASN A 150 -29.64 -24.92 -1.99
CA ASN A 150 -28.62 -25.92 -1.64
C ASN A 150 -27.27 -25.20 -1.39
N MET A 151 -27.07 -24.69 -0.18
CA MET A 151 -25.76 -24.18 0.23
C MET A 151 -24.89 -25.37 0.60
N ASN A 152 -23.89 -25.64 -0.21
CA ASN A 152 -22.83 -26.57 0.14
C ASN A 152 -22.12 -26.02 1.40
N MET A 153 -22.41 -26.65 2.54
CA MET A 153 -21.96 -26.28 3.90
C MET A 153 -20.45 -26.51 4.14
N ASN A 154 -19.63 -26.68 3.10
CA ASN A 154 -18.22 -27.03 3.29
C ASN A 154 -17.21 -25.87 3.20
N ASP A 155 -17.62 -24.63 2.93
CA ASP A 155 -16.72 -23.48 2.85
C ASP A 155 -17.45 -22.18 3.28
N ASN A 156 -17.76 -22.07 4.57
CA ASN A 156 -18.40 -20.87 5.16
C ASN A 156 -17.34 -19.73 5.33
N ASP A 157 -16.70 -19.33 4.25
CA ASP A 157 -15.91 -18.10 4.25
C ASP A 157 -16.88 -16.91 4.16
N VAL A 158 -16.96 -16.11 5.22
CA VAL A 158 -17.68 -14.84 5.19
C VAL A 158 -16.81 -13.81 4.49
N SER A 159 -17.30 -13.22 3.42
CA SER A 159 -16.57 -12.18 2.69
C SER A 159 -17.46 -10.99 2.34
N ASN A 160 -16.88 -9.83 2.39
CA ASN A 160 -17.49 -8.59 1.91
C ASN A 160 -16.51 -7.83 1.00
N SER A 161 -17.03 -7.28 -0.09
CA SER A 161 -16.25 -6.48 -1.04
C SER A 161 -16.90 -5.13 -1.26
N TYR A 162 -16.10 -4.08 -1.25
CA TYR A 162 -16.56 -2.72 -1.50
C TYR A 162 -15.61 -1.95 -2.41
N LEU A 163 -16.16 -0.92 -3.07
CA LEU A 163 -15.40 0.01 -3.88
C LEU A 163 -14.60 0.94 -2.98
N ASP A 164 -13.33 1.16 -3.30
CA ASP A 164 -12.44 2.10 -2.64
C ASP A 164 -11.96 3.17 -3.62
N ILE A 165 -12.15 4.42 -3.25
CA ILE A 165 -11.69 5.58 -4.03
C ILE A 165 -10.64 6.32 -3.21
N ARG A 166 -9.50 6.58 -3.85
CA ARG A 166 -8.38 7.33 -3.26
C ARG A 166 -7.99 8.49 -4.16
N GLY A 167 -7.53 9.56 -3.54
CA GLY A 167 -7.00 10.72 -4.23
C GLY A 167 -5.68 11.17 -3.60
N GLY A 168 -4.87 11.90 -4.34
CA GLY A 168 -3.64 12.42 -3.79
C GLY A 168 -3.05 13.57 -4.58
N LEU A 169 -2.30 14.40 -3.87
CA LEU A 169 -1.47 15.46 -4.42
C LEU A 169 -0.02 15.19 -4.04
N LEU A 170 0.89 15.49 -4.96
CA LEU A 170 2.33 15.33 -4.77
C LEU A 170 3.05 16.50 -5.42
N PHE A 171 3.90 17.14 -4.66
CA PHE A 171 4.82 18.15 -5.16
C PHE A 171 6.24 17.60 -5.12
N LYS A 172 6.97 17.72 -6.23
CA LYS A 172 8.39 17.40 -6.35
C LYS A 172 9.15 18.59 -6.86
N GLN A 173 10.28 18.86 -6.23
CA GLN A 173 11.18 19.93 -6.61
C GLN A 173 12.61 19.41 -6.66
N LYS A 174 13.24 19.54 -7.81
CA LYS A 174 14.69 19.42 -7.95
C LYS A 174 15.28 20.80 -7.61
N ILE A 175 16.02 20.89 -6.51
CA ILE A 175 16.57 22.16 -6.02
C ILE A 175 17.87 22.48 -6.77
N ASP A 176 18.71 21.47 -6.92
CA ASP A 176 19.91 21.51 -7.76
C ASP A 176 20.16 20.09 -8.37
N ASP A 177 21.34 19.84 -8.92
CA ASP A 177 21.63 18.56 -9.56
C ASP A 177 21.60 17.36 -8.60
N PHE A 178 21.68 17.59 -7.31
CA PHE A 178 21.81 16.58 -6.27
C PHE A 178 20.68 16.60 -5.25
N ASP A 179 20.06 17.77 -5.06
CA ASP A 179 19.07 17.99 -3.99
C ASP A 179 17.66 17.89 -4.53
N ASN A 180 16.85 17.07 -3.87
CA ASN A 180 15.46 16.83 -4.24
C ASN A 180 14.55 16.97 -3.02
N PHE A 181 13.44 17.63 -3.21
CA PHE A 181 12.35 17.72 -2.23
C PHE A 181 11.08 17.06 -2.78
N GLU A 182 10.41 16.32 -1.93
CA GLU A 182 9.11 15.71 -2.24
C GLU A 182 8.19 15.89 -1.04
N ALA A 183 6.97 16.35 -1.28
CA ALA A 183 5.92 16.38 -0.26
C ALA A 183 4.57 16.04 -0.88
N GLY A 184 3.76 15.29 -0.16
CA GLY A 184 2.46 14.86 -0.66
C GLY A 184 1.42 14.66 0.43
N VAL A 185 0.16 14.70 0.00
CA VAL A 185 -1.01 14.34 0.78
C VAL A 185 -1.86 13.36 -0.01
N ALA A 186 -2.36 12.33 0.65
CA ALA A 186 -3.27 11.36 0.07
C ALA A 186 -4.48 11.14 0.97
N PHE A 187 -5.62 10.90 0.34
CA PHE A 187 -6.88 10.61 0.96
C PHE A 187 -7.34 9.22 0.52
N GLY A 188 -7.45 8.29 1.45
CA GLY A 188 -7.99 6.95 1.21
C GLY A 188 -9.44 6.87 1.67
N HIS A 189 -10.21 5.97 1.08
CA HIS A 189 -11.60 5.74 1.45
C HIS A 189 -12.48 7.00 1.34
N ILE A 190 -12.28 7.80 0.28
CA ILE A 190 -13.00 9.07 0.08
C ILE A 190 -14.51 8.87 0.01
N ASN A 191 -14.94 7.74 -0.56
CA ASN A 191 -16.34 7.35 -0.66
C ASN A 191 -16.93 6.78 0.63
N VAL A 192 -16.13 6.71 1.71
CA VAL A 192 -16.54 6.20 3.04
C VAL A 192 -17.41 4.94 2.92
N PRO A 193 -16.88 3.86 2.30
CA PRO A 193 -17.67 2.68 1.96
C PRO A 193 -18.15 1.94 3.21
N ASP A 194 -19.29 1.28 3.08
CA ASP A 194 -19.80 0.36 4.07
C ASP A 194 -19.05 -0.97 4.00
N TYR A 195 -18.58 -1.47 5.15
CA TYR A 195 -17.80 -2.71 5.24
C TYR A 195 -18.40 -3.78 6.14
N THR A 196 -19.67 -3.69 6.47
CA THR A 196 -20.36 -4.60 7.40
C THR A 196 -20.18 -6.07 7.00
N PHE A 197 -19.69 -6.89 7.93
CA PHE A 197 -19.72 -8.35 7.79
C PHE A 197 -21.14 -8.83 8.11
N GLY A 198 -21.79 -9.53 7.19
CA GLY A 198 -23.11 -10.14 7.43
C GLY A 198 -24.28 -9.49 6.71
N GLY A 199 -24.08 -8.47 5.92
CA GLY A 199 -25.06 -8.05 4.92
C GLY A 199 -25.14 -9.15 3.86
N GLY A 200 -26.13 -10.04 3.94
CA GLY A 200 -26.31 -11.16 3.02
C GLY A 200 -26.19 -10.69 1.58
N ILE A 201 -25.46 -11.45 0.78
CA ILE A 201 -25.49 -11.37 -0.68
C ILE A 201 -26.91 -11.75 -1.10
N GLY A 202 -27.79 -10.80 -1.22
CA GLY A 202 -29.15 -11.13 -1.61
C GLY A 202 -30.15 -10.03 -1.28
N ASN A 203 -30.14 -9.02 -2.00
CA ASN A 203 -31.21 -8.09 -2.32
C ASN A 203 -30.76 -6.62 -2.24
N PRO A 204 -30.50 -5.97 -3.37
CA PRO A 204 -30.28 -4.53 -3.42
C PRO A 204 -31.52 -3.70 -3.04
N GLY A 205 -32.62 -4.36 -2.62
CA GLY A 205 -33.90 -3.73 -2.29
C GLY A 205 -34.31 -3.74 -0.83
N MET A 206 -33.59 -4.41 0.08
CA MET A 206 -33.81 -4.29 1.52
C MET A 206 -32.71 -3.45 2.14
N GLY A 207 -32.79 -2.17 1.94
CA GLY A 207 -32.05 -1.18 2.69
C GLY A 207 -32.41 -1.32 4.18
N ASN A 208 -31.50 -1.94 4.94
CA ASN A 208 -31.58 -1.84 6.38
C ASN A 208 -31.19 -0.41 6.74
N ASN A 209 -32.18 0.44 6.98
CA ASN A 209 -32.03 1.88 7.29
C ASN A 209 -31.29 2.16 8.61
N ASN A 210 -30.66 1.17 9.22
CA ASN A 210 -29.92 1.27 10.48
C ASN A 210 -28.41 0.98 10.30
N VAL A 211 -27.80 1.40 9.19
CA VAL A 211 -26.32 1.39 9.08
C VAL A 211 -25.80 2.42 10.09
N GLN A 212 -25.25 1.95 11.21
CA GLN A 212 -24.59 2.83 12.16
C GLN A 212 -23.32 3.39 11.54
N ASP A 213 -22.93 4.60 11.89
CA ASP A 213 -21.65 5.22 11.47
C ASP A 213 -20.42 4.36 11.82
N SER A 214 -20.59 3.40 12.75
CA SER A 214 -19.56 2.41 13.11
C SER A 214 -19.20 1.44 11.97
N ASP A 215 -20.12 1.24 11.03
CA ASP A 215 -19.98 0.23 9.96
C ASP A 215 -19.36 0.80 8.66
N ARG A 216 -19.04 2.07 8.68
CA ARG A 216 -18.42 2.77 7.56
C ARG A 216 -16.91 2.84 7.72
N GLN A 217 -16.19 2.57 6.63
CA GLN A 217 -14.74 2.74 6.60
C GLN A 217 -14.39 4.22 6.66
N PRO A 218 -13.75 4.71 7.72
CA PRO A 218 -13.42 6.12 7.82
C PRO A 218 -12.33 6.51 6.82
N MET A 219 -12.34 7.79 6.42
CA MET A 219 -11.34 8.34 5.55
C MET A 219 -9.95 8.27 6.20
N LEU A 220 -8.96 7.80 5.43
CA LEU A 220 -7.55 7.79 5.79
C LEU A 220 -6.87 9.01 5.19
N ILE A 221 -6.22 9.81 6.00
CA ILE A 221 -5.36 10.91 5.53
C ILE A 221 -3.92 10.50 5.74
N THR A 222 -3.10 10.60 4.71
CA THR A 222 -1.67 10.34 4.74
C THR A 222 -0.93 11.57 4.23
N THR A 223 -0.02 12.12 5.02
CA THR A 223 0.92 13.14 4.58
C THR A 223 2.33 12.61 4.66
N HIS A 224 3.15 12.96 3.69
CA HIS A 224 4.55 12.56 3.69
C HIS A 224 5.42 13.66 3.11
N ALA A 225 6.68 13.71 3.58
CA ALA A 225 7.71 14.55 3.00
C ALA A 225 9.06 13.85 3.06
N ARG A 226 9.87 14.09 2.06
CA ARG A 226 11.25 13.62 1.94
C ARG A 226 12.11 14.73 1.37
N TYR A 227 13.25 14.93 1.97
CA TYR A 227 14.30 15.77 1.41
C TYR A 227 15.54 14.92 1.22
N GLU A 228 16.11 14.92 0.03
CA GLU A 228 17.36 14.22 -0.28
C GLU A 228 18.36 15.25 -0.73
N TRP A 229 19.53 15.28 -0.05
CA TRP A 229 20.64 16.16 -0.42
C TRP A 229 21.95 15.41 -0.48
N ALA A 230 22.84 15.84 -1.36
CA ALA A 230 24.20 15.36 -1.41
C ALA A 230 25.06 16.06 -0.35
N LEU A 231 25.64 15.29 0.54
CA LEU A 231 26.61 15.80 1.52
C LEU A 231 27.98 16.03 0.87
N ASN A 232 28.33 15.19 -0.10
CA ASN A 232 29.51 15.27 -0.96
C ASN A 232 29.33 14.34 -2.17
N GLU A 233 30.38 14.19 -3.01
CA GLU A 233 30.35 13.37 -4.23
C GLU A 233 29.93 11.90 -4.02
N LYS A 234 30.08 11.35 -2.81
CA LYS A 234 29.78 9.94 -2.49
C LYS A 234 28.64 9.75 -1.52
N TRP A 235 28.37 10.71 -0.66
CA TRP A 235 27.37 10.58 0.41
C TRP A 235 26.17 11.45 0.16
N SER A 236 24.99 10.87 0.37
CA SER A 236 23.72 11.58 0.41
C SER A 236 22.97 11.25 1.69
N ALA A 237 22.11 12.16 2.10
CA ALA A 237 21.20 11.98 3.24
C ALA A 237 19.76 12.25 2.81
N ALA A 238 18.81 11.47 3.35
CA ALA A 238 17.41 11.62 3.01
C ALA A 238 16.50 11.41 4.24
N PRO A 239 16.28 12.45 5.07
CA PRO A 239 15.22 12.40 6.06
C PRO A 239 13.85 12.30 5.39
N THR A 240 12.99 11.52 6.01
CA THR A 240 11.63 11.25 5.55
C THR A 240 10.69 11.28 6.75
N VAL A 241 9.56 11.93 6.60
CA VAL A 241 8.47 11.94 7.58
C VAL A 241 7.19 11.50 6.91
N MET A 242 6.41 10.71 7.62
CA MET A 242 5.06 10.32 7.24
C MET A 242 4.15 10.43 8.46
N TRP A 243 3.00 11.04 8.27
CA TRP A 243 1.92 11.07 9.24
C TRP A 243 0.66 10.51 8.59
N GLN A 244 0.00 9.62 9.31
CA GLN A 244 -1.28 9.05 8.91
C GLN A 244 -2.29 9.25 10.03
N THR A 245 -3.54 9.54 9.66
CA THR A 245 -4.64 9.61 10.61
C THR A 245 -5.90 9.01 10.03
N MET A 246 -6.60 8.23 10.86
CA MET A 246 -7.87 7.62 10.54
C MET A 246 -8.73 7.55 11.81
N ARG A 247 -9.90 8.21 11.81
CA ARG A 247 -10.86 8.21 12.94
C ARG A 247 -10.20 8.54 14.29
N GLY A 248 -9.26 9.50 14.29
CA GLY A 248 -8.56 9.93 15.51
C GLY A 248 -7.33 9.09 15.90
N ALA A 249 -7.14 7.91 15.31
CA ALA A 249 -5.88 7.18 15.44
C ALA A 249 -4.81 7.87 14.59
N ASN A 250 -3.63 8.08 15.17
CA ASN A 250 -2.52 8.76 14.53
C ASN A 250 -1.28 7.89 14.52
N GLU A 251 -0.58 7.84 13.40
CA GLU A 251 0.74 7.23 13.26
C GLU A 251 1.72 8.25 12.70
N ILE A 252 2.85 8.42 13.36
CA ILE A 252 3.97 9.22 12.87
C ILE A 252 5.16 8.30 12.66
N ASN A 253 5.74 8.35 11.46
CA ASN A 253 6.87 7.55 11.05
C ASN A 253 7.99 8.45 10.56
N LEU A 254 9.12 8.43 11.27
CA LEU A 254 10.32 9.22 10.98
C LEU A 254 11.40 8.27 10.47
N GLN A 255 12.10 8.64 9.42
CA GLN A 255 13.22 7.87 8.90
C GLN A 255 14.35 8.81 8.47
N ALA A 256 15.58 8.37 8.67
CA ALA A 256 16.77 9.01 8.15
C ALA A 256 17.59 7.98 7.38
N TRP A 257 17.78 8.23 6.10
CA TRP A 257 18.57 7.40 5.21
C TRP A 257 19.89 8.07 4.88
N ALA A 258 20.97 7.31 4.86
CA ALA A 258 22.25 7.69 4.29
C ALA A 258 22.52 6.82 3.07
N GLY A 259 22.90 7.43 1.95
CA GLY A 259 23.28 6.76 0.72
C GLY A 259 24.77 6.91 0.46
N TYR A 260 25.44 5.84 0.07
CA TYR A 260 26.84 5.83 -0.34
C TYR A 260 26.99 5.30 -1.76
N ASP A 261 27.49 6.15 -2.66
CA ASP A 261 27.77 5.79 -4.04
C ASP A 261 29.05 4.96 -4.11
N LEU A 262 28.90 3.63 -4.18
CA LEU A 262 30.01 2.67 -4.19
C LEU A 262 30.74 2.70 -5.53
N LYS A 263 29.98 2.69 -6.63
CA LYS A 263 30.47 2.77 -7.99
C LYS A 263 29.53 3.63 -8.84
N PRO A 264 29.75 4.94 -8.91
CA PRO A 264 28.87 5.86 -9.64
C PRO A 264 28.73 5.48 -11.13
N GLU A 265 29.82 5.03 -11.77
CA GLU A 265 29.84 4.62 -13.18
C GLU A 265 28.92 3.43 -13.47
N GLU A 266 28.83 2.48 -12.54
CA GLU A 266 27.96 1.30 -12.63
C GLU A 266 26.57 1.55 -12.01
N LYS A 267 26.30 2.74 -11.44
CA LYS A 267 25.09 3.10 -10.70
C LYS A 267 24.81 2.14 -9.54
N ILE A 268 25.84 1.90 -8.73
CA ILE A 268 25.72 1.08 -7.53
C ILE A 268 25.77 2.01 -6.32
N LYS A 269 24.63 2.06 -5.57
CA LYS A 269 24.51 2.87 -4.36
C LYS A 269 23.95 2.02 -3.22
N ILE A 270 24.62 2.06 -2.09
CA ILE A 270 24.19 1.39 -0.85
C ILE A 270 23.47 2.41 0.02
N HIS A 271 22.37 1.99 0.63
CA HIS A 271 21.61 2.82 1.56
C HIS A 271 21.55 2.15 2.93
N MET A 272 21.75 2.92 3.97
CA MET A 272 21.54 2.52 5.36
C MET A 272 20.68 3.58 6.04
N GLY A 273 19.88 3.18 7.01
CA GLY A 273 19.03 4.13 7.68
C GLY A 273 18.51 3.64 9.02
N LEU A 274 18.00 4.59 9.75
CA LEU A 274 17.28 4.36 10.99
C LEU A 274 15.91 5.01 10.89
N GLY A 275 14.96 4.43 11.60
CA GLY A 275 13.61 4.98 11.65
C GLY A 275 13.00 4.82 13.04
N TYR A 276 11.95 5.57 13.27
CA TYR A 276 11.16 5.48 14.48
C TYR A 276 9.69 5.70 14.18
N ARG A 277 8.87 4.73 14.54
CA ARG A 277 7.42 4.85 14.57
C ARG A 277 7.04 5.24 15.99
N VAL A 278 6.51 6.44 16.13
CA VAL A 278 6.27 7.05 17.44
C VAL A 278 5.37 6.17 18.30
N GLY A 279 5.88 5.79 19.46
CA GLY A 279 5.17 4.95 20.43
C GLY A 279 5.06 3.45 20.08
N ASP A 280 5.68 2.99 18.97
CA ASP A 280 5.54 1.60 18.53
C ASP A 280 6.89 0.90 18.29
N ALA A 281 7.71 1.36 17.33
CA ALA A 281 8.89 0.61 16.92
C ALA A 281 10.07 1.50 16.51
N ALA A 282 11.28 1.07 16.86
CA ALA A 282 12.51 1.53 16.23
C ALA A 282 12.80 0.66 14.99
N LYS A 283 13.40 1.25 13.94
CA LYS A 283 13.63 0.58 12.66
C LYS A 283 15.09 0.64 12.25
N ILE A 284 15.58 -0.46 11.72
CA ILE A 284 16.85 -0.54 11.01
C ILE A 284 16.53 -0.73 9.54
N LEU A 285 17.16 0.05 8.67
CA LEU A 285 16.87 0.13 7.27
C LEU A 285 18.13 -0.15 6.46
N ALA A 286 18.03 -0.95 5.41
CA ALA A 286 19.09 -1.20 4.45
C ALA A 286 18.55 -1.19 3.03
N GLY A 287 19.35 -0.76 2.07
CA GLY A 287 18.94 -0.72 0.67
C GLY A 287 20.12 -0.80 -0.29
N LEU A 288 19.83 -1.18 -1.51
CA LEU A 288 20.78 -1.29 -2.60
C LEU A 288 20.10 -0.81 -3.88
N ASP A 289 20.74 0.15 -4.55
CA ASP A 289 20.47 0.47 -5.95
C ASP A 289 21.54 -0.22 -6.81
N TYR A 290 21.09 -0.99 -7.78
CA TYR A 290 21.93 -1.61 -8.79
C TYR A 290 21.35 -1.32 -10.18
N LYS A 291 21.90 -0.35 -10.86
CA LYS A 291 21.38 0.14 -12.15
C LYS A 291 19.93 0.64 -12.02
N ASP A 292 19.00 -0.10 -12.60
CA ASP A 292 17.58 0.22 -12.60
C ASP A 292 16.76 -0.62 -11.58
N LEU A 293 17.45 -1.46 -10.80
CA LEU A 293 16.90 -2.24 -9.70
C LEU A 293 17.15 -1.52 -8.38
N ARG A 294 16.10 -1.38 -7.56
CA ARG A 294 16.22 -0.99 -6.15
C ARG A 294 15.63 -2.08 -5.27
N VAL A 295 16.39 -2.46 -4.25
CA VAL A 295 15.95 -3.38 -3.19
C VAL A 295 16.13 -2.68 -1.85
N ALA A 296 15.17 -2.81 -0.96
CA ALA A 296 15.26 -2.30 0.40
C ALA A 296 14.68 -3.31 1.39
N ALA A 297 15.27 -3.35 2.57
CA ALA A 297 14.81 -4.14 3.69
C ALA A 297 14.67 -3.26 4.94
N ALA A 298 13.71 -3.56 5.77
CA ALA A 298 13.50 -2.92 7.06
C ALA A 298 13.24 -3.97 8.14
N PHE A 299 13.77 -3.74 9.31
CA PHE A 299 13.49 -4.53 10.50
C PHE A 299 12.99 -3.61 11.61
N ASP A 300 11.79 -3.88 12.11
CA ASP A 300 11.16 -3.14 13.20
C ASP A 300 11.47 -3.85 14.52
N LEU A 301 12.03 -3.11 15.48
CA LEU A 301 12.18 -3.52 16.86
C LEU A 301 11.03 -2.92 17.66
N ASN A 302 10.16 -3.76 18.21
CA ASN A 302 9.03 -3.30 19.00
C ASN A 302 9.52 -2.70 20.33
N VAL A 303 9.22 -1.42 20.54
CA VAL A 303 9.55 -0.67 21.78
C VAL A 303 8.29 -0.26 22.56
N SER A 304 7.11 -0.64 22.06
CA SER A 304 5.82 -0.37 22.71
C SER A 304 5.60 -1.20 23.96
N GLN A 305 4.44 -1.03 24.59
CA GLN A 305 4.03 -1.84 25.75
C GLN A 305 3.94 -3.34 25.43
N TYR A 306 3.79 -3.69 24.15
CA TYR A 306 3.73 -5.09 23.67
C TYR A 306 5.10 -5.75 23.49
N ARG A 307 6.22 -5.04 23.75
CA ARG A 307 7.58 -5.54 23.53
C ARG A 307 7.86 -6.90 24.19
N THR A 308 7.33 -7.10 25.40
CA THR A 308 7.54 -8.37 26.14
C THR A 308 6.75 -9.51 25.49
N ALA A 309 5.53 -9.25 25.03
CA ALA A 309 4.68 -10.26 24.39
C ALA A 309 5.18 -10.62 22.96
N THR A 310 5.89 -9.71 22.32
CA THR A 310 6.44 -9.90 20.96
C THR A 310 7.91 -10.32 20.96
N ASP A 311 8.52 -10.51 22.12
CA ASP A 311 9.96 -10.76 22.28
C ASP A 311 10.81 -9.72 21.51
N PHE A 312 10.42 -8.43 21.60
CA PHE A 312 10.96 -7.29 20.85
C PHE A 312 10.86 -7.40 19.32
N GLN A 313 10.30 -8.47 18.77
CA GLN A 313 10.14 -8.66 17.32
C GLN A 313 8.93 -7.89 16.84
N GLY A 314 9.14 -6.84 16.05
CA GLY A 314 8.09 -6.04 15.44
C GLY A 314 7.70 -6.56 14.06
N ALA A 315 8.48 -6.20 13.05
CA ALA A 315 8.19 -6.57 11.67
C ALA A 315 9.47 -6.67 10.83
N PHE A 316 9.42 -7.51 9.81
CA PHE A 316 10.38 -7.51 8.72
C PHE A 316 9.66 -7.10 7.44
N GLU A 317 10.27 -6.21 6.68
CA GLU A 317 9.75 -5.75 5.37
C GLU A 317 10.87 -5.84 4.33
N ILE A 318 10.56 -6.38 3.18
CA ILE A 318 11.41 -6.32 1.99
C ILE A 318 10.60 -5.73 0.83
N ALA A 319 11.20 -4.83 0.10
CA ALA A 319 10.60 -4.22 -1.08
C ALA A 319 11.62 -4.17 -2.20
N ALA A 320 11.18 -4.41 -3.42
CA ALA A 320 12.01 -4.27 -4.60
C ALA A 320 11.22 -3.68 -5.75
N PHE A 321 11.88 -2.93 -6.62
CA PHE A 321 11.33 -2.55 -7.91
C PHE A 321 12.41 -2.47 -8.99
N TYR A 322 11.96 -2.68 -10.21
CA TYR A 322 12.79 -2.55 -11.41
C TYR A 322 12.15 -1.57 -12.39
N ILE A 323 12.97 -0.69 -12.98
CA ILE A 323 12.52 0.28 -13.98
C ILE A 323 13.05 -0.16 -15.36
N PHE A 324 12.13 -0.58 -16.22
CA PHE A 324 12.44 -0.88 -17.61
C PHE A 324 12.62 0.41 -18.40
N LYS A 325 13.70 0.52 -19.16
CA LYS A 325 13.99 1.62 -20.07
C LYS A 325 14.04 1.06 -21.49
N ILE A 326 12.90 1.11 -22.18
CA ILE A 326 12.81 0.71 -23.58
C ILE A 326 13.17 1.92 -24.40
N TYR A 327 14.41 1.99 -24.86
CA TYR A 327 14.84 3.02 -25.80
C TYR A 327 14.32 2.67 -27.19
N LYS A 328 13.39 3.45 -27.72
CA LYS A 328 13.22 3.54 -29.18
C LYS A 328 14.33 4.45 -29.68
N GLU A 329 15.21 3.92 -30.51
CA GLU A 329 16.08 4.77 -31.31
C GLU A 329 15.19 5.77 -32.06
N PRO A 330 15.48 7.09 -32.00
CA PRO A 330 14.73 8.05 -32.78
C PRO A 330 14.86 7.64 -34.24
N GLU A 331 13.74 7.41 -34.94
CA GLU A 331 13.72 7.29 -36.37
C GLU A 331 14.33 8.58 -36.94
N ILE A 332 15.59 8.52 -37.34
CA ILE A 332 16.23 9.60 -38.10
C ILE A 332 15.52 9.60 -39.43
N LYS A 333 14.52 10.47 -39.59
CA LYS A 333 13.97 10.75 -40.91
C LYS A 333 15.13 11.21 -41.77
N PRO A 334 15.45 10.49 -42.88
CA PRO A 334 16.55 10.92 -43.72
C PRO A 334 16.26 12.37 -44.13
N ALA A 335 17.22 13.25 -43.84
CA ALA A 335 17.13 14.61 -44.34
C ALA A 335 17.05 14.52 -45.86
N ILE A 336 15.95 14.96 -46.41
CA ILE A 336 15.82 15.11 -47.89
C ILE A 336 16.80 16.18 -48.23
N LEU A 337 17.98 15.73 -48.70
CA LEU A 337 18.95 16.63 -49.32
C LEU A 337 18.30 17.21 -50.58
N CYS A 338 17.84 18.45 -50.51
CA CYS A 338 17.44 19.18 -51.69
C CYS A 338 18.63 19.18 -52.64
N PRO A 339 18.46 18.71 -53.88
CA PRO A 339 19.54 18.82 -54.87
C PRO A 339 19.82 20.31 -55.03
N LYS A 340 21.08 20.72 -54.85
CA LYS A 340 21.53 22.03 -55.26
C LYS A 340 21.52 22.06 -56.79
N PHE A 341 20.66 22.89 -57.35
CA PHE A 341 20.74 23.30 -58.75
C PHE A 341 21.85 24.31 -58.92
#